data_0b4f033d1ebaa29324cd62cece6a247d
#
_entry.id   0b4f033d1ebaa29324cd62cece6a247d
#
_cell.length_a   1.000
_cell.length_b   1.000
_cell.length_c   1.000
_cell.angle_alpha   90.00
_cell.angle_beta   90.00
_cell.angle_gamma   90.00
#
_symmetry.space_group_name_H-M   'P 1'
#
loop_
_entity.id
_entity.type
_entity.pdbx_description
1 polymer ?
#
loop_
_entity_poly.entity_id
_entity_poly.type
_entity_poly.pdbx_seq_one_letter_code
_entity_poly.pdbx_strand_id
1 'polypeptide(L)'
;ASNVKQTDGNMVICTKEDDEKLLNLFIQFTEFMNKTTNNNSKSTIEELKEEMDSQIEQKRLFCWKNKEGKIVCIANFQVLGNTARIGHVFTLEEERGKAYAANLVHDLTEKLLNEGLQPLLYTDYNYPASNKAYINAGYEDKGILVNFSCSREKKKSEAEIVL
;
A
#
# COMPACT_ATOMS: atom_id res chain seq x y z
N ALA A 1 -18.56 10.55 -5.09
CA ALA A 1 -18.12 10.04 -6.39
C ALA A 1 -16.60 10.12 -6.45
N SER A 2 -15.94 9.04 -6.79
CA SER A 2 -14.49 9.03 -6.94
C SER A 2 -14.08 9.80 -8.20
N ASN A 3 -13.03 10.60 -8.10
CA ASN A 3 -12.43 11.34 -9.22
C ASN A 3 -11.09 10.73 -9.64
N VAL A 4 -10.99 9.40 -9.60
CA VAL A 4 -9.77 8.70 -9.98
C VAL A 4 -9.60 8.76 -11.50
N LYS A 5 -8.41 9.21 -11.92
CA LYS A 5 -8.05 9.20 -13.33
C LYS A 5 -7.98 7.73 -13.82
N GLN A 6 -8.72 7.44 -14.87
CA GLN A 6 -8.72 6.12 -15.50
C GLN A 6 -7.31 5.75 -16.02
N THR A 7 -6.95 4.48 -15.84
CA THR A 7 -5.70 3.91 -16.34
C THR A 7 -5.96 2.55 -17.01
N ASP A 8 -4.98 2.04 -17.72
CA ASP A 8 -5.05 0.70 -18.31
C ASP A 8 -4.86 -0.39 -17.25
N GLY A 9 -5.28 -1.60 -17.59
CA GLY A 9 -5.12 -2.76 -16.73
C GLY A 9 -6.26 -3.00 -15.75
N ASN A 10 -5.99 -3.81 -14.74
CA ASN A 10 -6.98 -4.19 -13.73
C ASN A 10 -6.33 -4.71 -12.44
N MET A 11 -7.11 -4.67 -11.35
CA MET A 11 -6.75 -5.28 -10.07
C MET A 11 -6.86 -6.81 -10.15
N VAL A 12 -5.86 -7.49 -9.63
CA VAL A 12 -5.80 -8.96 -9.53
C VAL A 12 -5.35 -9.36 -8.13
N ILE A 13 -5.91 -10.45 -7.60
CA ILE A 13 -5.38 -11.06 -6.39
C ILE A 13 -4.04 -11.73 -6.70
N CYS A 14 -3.03 -11.52 -5.84
CA CYS A 14 -1.74 -12.13 -6.01
C CYS A 14 -1.77 -13.63 -5.72
N THR A 15 -1.03 -14.38 -6.52
CA THR A 15 -0.87 -15.83 -6.38
C THR A 15 0.62 -16.20 -6.35
N LYS A 16 0.93 -17.44 -5.94
CA LYS A 16 2.32 -17.95 -5.93
C LYS A 16 2.97 -18.02 -7.32
N GLU A 17 2.20 -17.99 -8.38
CA GLU A 17 2.72 -17.95 -9.76
C GLU A 17 3.49 -16.66 -10.07
N ASP A 18 3.22 -15.59 -9.30
CA ASP A 18 3.85 -14.27 -9.48
C ASP A 18 5.00 -14.02 -8.48
N ASP A 19 5.45 -15.03 -7.73
CA ASP A 19 6.38 -14.93 -6.58
C ASP A 19 7.63 -14.06 -6.87
N GLU A 20 8.34 -14.32 -7.97
CA GLU A 20 9.58 -13.59 -8.28
C GLU A 20 9.34 -12.11 -8.54
N LYS A 21 8.25 -11.80 -9.27
CA LYS A 21 7.88 -10.42 -9.61
C LYS A 21 7.41 -9.65 -8.37
N LEU A 22 6.62 -10.32 -7.52
CA LEU A 22 6.14 -9.76 -6.26
C LEU A 22 7.29 -9.54 -5.28
N LEU A 23 8.21 -10.46 -5.18
CA LEU A 23 9.38 -10.33 -4.30
C LEU A 23 10.23 -9.10 -4.67
N ASN A 24 10.43 -8.85 -5.96
CA ASN A 24 11.11 -7.64 -6.42
C ASN A 24 10.40 -6.36 -5.97
N LEU A 25 9.07 -6.31 -6.05
CA LEU A 25 8.28 -5.19 -5.53
C LEU A 25 8.41 -5.01 -4.02
N PHE A 26 8.40 -6.10 -3.26
CA PHE A 26 8.62 -6.08 -1.81
C PHE A 26 10.01 -5.57 -1.44
N ILE A 27 11.04 -5.97 -2.16
CA ILE A 27 12.41 -5.50 -1.97
C ILE A 27 12.49 -3.99 -2.23
N GLN A 28 11.98 -3.52 -3.37
CA GLN A 28 11.98 -2.09 -3.71
C GLN A 28 11.18 -1.25 -2.71
N PHE A 29 10.04 -1.77 -2.25
CA PHE A 29 9.24 -1.11 -1.22
C PHE A 29 10.00 -0.98 0.10
N THR A 30 10.66 -2.04 0.55
CA THR A 30 11.46 -2.04 1.78
C THR A 30 12.64 -1.07 1.68
N GLU A 31 13.34 -1.05 0.55
CA GLU A 31 14.42 -0.10 0.30
C GLU A 31 13.92 1.36 0.31
N PHE A 32 12.77 1.61 -0.32
CA PHE A 32 12.14 2.93 -0.31
C PHE A 32 11.77 3.36 1.11
N MET A 33 11.14 2.50 1.90
CA MET A 33 10.77 2.78 3.28
C MET A 33 12.01 3.04 4.16
N ASN A 34 13.06 2.27 4.01
CA ASN A 34 14.31 2.47 4.75
C ASN A 34 14.96 3.82 4.45
N LYS A 35 14.93 4.26 3.20
CA LYS A 35 15.44 5.58 2.80
C LYS A 35 14.62 6.74 3.37
N THR A 36 13.29 6.59 3.40
CA THR A 36 12.39 7.67 3.85
C THR A 36 12.29 7.79 5.36
N THR A 37 12.42 6.69 6.09
CA THR A 37 12.30 6.68 7.56
C THR A 37 13.64 6.74 8.28
N ASN A 38 14.77 6.77 7.57
CA ASN A 38 16.11 6.61 8.15
C ASN A 38 16.23 5.37 9.06
N ASN A 39 15.43 4.37 8.77
CA ASN A 39 15.42 3.12 9.52
C ASN A 39 16.37 2.13 8.84
N ASN A 40 17.39 1.69 9.57
CA ASN A 40 18.36 0.70 9.10
C ASN A 40 17.91 -0.74 9.39
N SER A 41 16.63 -1.00 9.57
CA SER A 41 16.14 -2.37 9.72
C SER A 41 16.34 -3.10 8.40
N LYS A 42 17.30 -4.02 8.38
CA LYS A 42 17.54 -4.88 7.22
C LYS A 42 16.69 -6.13 7.39
N SER A 43 15.51 -6.15 6.78
CA SER A 43 14.79 -7.41 6.58
C SER A 43 15.59 -8.28 5.60
N THR A 44 15.73 -9.56 5.90
CA THR A 44 16.33 -10.50 4.98
C THR A 44 15.37 -10.82 3.83
N ILE A 45 15.89 -11.33 2.72
CA ILE A 45 15.05 -11.77 1.60
C ILE A 45 14.10 -12.89 2.05
N GLU A 46 14.56 -13.78 2.92
CA GLU A 46 13.73 -14.84 3.51
C GLU A 46 12.56 -14.29 4.32
N GLU A 47 12.80 -13.29 5.16
CA GLU A 47 11.74 -12.62 5.94
C GLU A 47 10.71 -11.93 5.05
N LEU A 48 11.16 -11.23 4.00
CA LEU A 48 10.26 -10.59 3.02
C LEU A 48 9.43 -11.62 2.25
N LYS A 49 10.03 -12.76 1.91
CA LYS A 49 9.34 -13.84 1.22
C LYS A 49 8.31 -14.50 2.13
N GLU A 50 8.62 -14.76 3.38
CA GLU A 50 7.68 -15.30 4.37
C GLU A 50 6.48 -14.36 4.57
N GLU A 51 6.73 -13.06 4.69
CA GLU A 51 5.67 -12.05 4.80
C GLU A 51 4.78 -12.04 3.55
N MET A 52 5.37 -12.03 2.37
CA MET A 52 4.66 -12.07 1.09
C MET A 52 3.80 -13.34 0.97
N ASP A 53 4.40 -14.50 1.24
CA ASP A 53 3.70 -15.79 1.17
C ASP A 53 2.51 -15.84 2.14
N SER A 54 2.69 -15.34 3.35
CA SER A 54 1.61 -15.24 4.34
C SER A 54 0.45 -14.36 3.85
N GLN A 55 0.74 -13.22 3.22
CA GLN A 55 -0.28 -12.33 2.67
C GLN A 55 -1.02 -12.98 1.49
N ILE A 56 -0.32 -13.72 0.64
CA ILE A 56 -0.92 -14.48 -0.47
C ILE A 56 -1.84 -15.57 0.06
N GLU A 57 -1.41 -16.36 1.03
CA GLU A 57 -2.21 -17.42 1.65
C GLU A 57 -3.47 -16.90 2.32
N GLN A 58 -3.38 -15.74 2.97
CA GLN A 58 -4.52 -15.06 3.59
C GLN A 58 -5.41 -14.31 2.59
N LYS A 59 -5.08 -14.32 1.29
CA LYS A 59 -5.79 -13.61 0.22
C LYS A 59 -5.93 -12.11 0.48
N ARG A 60 -4.88 -11.50 1.02
CA ARG A 60 -4.84 -10.09 1.42
C ARG A 60 -3.91 -9.24 0.56
N LEU A 61 -3.19 -9.83 -0.39
CA LEU A 61 -2.29 -9.13 -1.29
C LEU A 61 -2.91 -9.03 -2.67
N PHE A 62 -2.99 -7.79 -3.17
CA PHE A 62 -3.52 -7.44 -4.48
C PHE A 62 -2.47 -6.71 -5.31
N CYS A 63 -2.55 -6.84 -6.62
CA CYS A 63 -1.70 -6.12 -7.52
C CYS A 63 -2.51 -5.49 -8.66
N TRP A 64 -1.91 -4.49 -9.29
CA TRP A 64 -2.38 -3.97 -10.56
C TRP A 64 -1.54 -4.54 -11.68
N LYS A 65 -2.17 -5.21 -12.63
CA LYS A 65 -1.54 -5.64 -13.88
C LYS A 65 -1.94 -4.66 -14.98
N ASN A 66 -0.94 -4.07 -15.65
CA ASN A 66 -1.20 -3.19 -16.78
C ASN A 66 -1.73 -3.97 -17.99
N LYS A 67 -2.03 -3.29 -19.10
CA LYS A 67 -2.53 -3.91 -20.33
C LYS A 67 -1.61 -5.00 -20.91
N GLU A 68 -0.32 -4.98 -20.57
CA GLU A 68 0.69 -5.95 -21.00
C GLU A 68 0.82 -7.13 -20.03
N GLY A 69 0.03 -7.15 -18.94
CA GLY A 69 0.07 -8.16 -17.91
C GLY A 69 1.23 -8.02 -16.92
N LYS A 70 1.95 -6.88 -16.95
CA LYS A 70 3.03 -6.58 -16.00
C LYS A 70 2.44 -6.15 -14.66
N ILE A 71 2.94 -6.70 -13.56
CA ILE A 71 2.64 -6.23 -12.21
C ILE A 71 3.39 -4.91 -11.99
N VAL A 72 2.64 -3.84 -11.79
CA VAL A 72 3.19 -2.47 -11.67
C VAL A 72 2.98 -1.83 -10.30
N CYS A 73 2.01 -2.34 -9.53
CA CYS A 73 1.66 -1.83 -8.22
C CYS A 73 1.13 -2.94 -7.33
N ILE A 74 1.36 -2.83 -6.02
CA ILE A 74 0.82 -3.73 -5.00
C ILE A 74 0.09 -2.95 -3.92
N ALA A 75 -0.87 -3.60 -3.26
CA ALA A 75 -1.51 -3.17 -2.03
C ALA A 75 -1.96 -4.38 -1.24
N ASN A 76 -1.95 -4.28 0.08
CA ASN A 76 -2.52 -5.27 0.96
C ASN A 76 -3.54 -4.65 1.90
N PHE A 77 -4.21 -5.49 2.68
CA PHE A 77 -5.04 -5.03 3.78
C PHE A 77 -4.97 -5.97 4.98
N GLN A 78 -5.27 -5.41 6.14
CA GLN A 78 -5.42 -6.16 7.38
C GLN A 78 -6.80 -5.88 7.97
N VAL A 79 -7.43 -6.90 8.52
CA VAL A 79 -8.77 -6.79 9.11
C VAL A 79 -8.65 -6.77 10.63
N LEU A 80 -9.30 -5.78 11.24
CA LEU A 80 -9.47 -5.68 12.68
C LEU A 80 -10.94 -5.33 12.97
N GLY A 81 -11.68 -6.30 13.51
CA GLY A 81 -13.13 -6.15 13.66
C GLY A 81 -13.84 -6.00 12.31
N ASN A 82 -14.56 -4.90 12.14
CA ASN A 82 -15.21 -4.55 10.87
C ASN A 82 -14.40 -3.56 10.00
N THR A 83 -13.19 -3.24 10.43
CA THR A 83 -12.29 -2.30 9.72
C THR A 83 -11.27 -3.07 8.90
N ALA A 84 -11.05 -2.65 7.66
CA ALA A 84 -9.98 -3.13 6.80
C ALA A 84 -8.98 -2.00 6.55
N ARG A 85 -7.78 -2.13 7.10
CA ARG A 85 -6.69 -1.19 6.90
C ARG A 85 -5.91 -1.56 5.66
N ILE A 86 -5.99 -0.73 4.63
CA ILE A 86 -5.18 -0.85 3.41
C ILE A 86 -3.78 -0.33 3.71
N GLY A 87 -2.77 -1.05 3.27
CA GLY A 87 -1.37 -0.70 3.44
C GLY A 87 -0.47 -1.26 2.35
N HIS A 88 0.84 -1.07 2.50
CA HIS A 88 1.86 -1.51 1.54
C HIS A 88 1.54 -1.11 0.09
N VAL A 89 0.92 0.06 -0.10
CA VAL A 89 0.66 0.59 -1.45
C VAL A 89 1.97 1.07 -2.05
N PHE A 90 2.43 0.39 -3.08
CA PHE A 90 3.70 0.70 -3.72
C PHE A 90 3.63 0.46 -5.22
N THR A 91 4.07 1.46 -5.99
CA THR A 91 4.20 1.39 -7.45
C THR A 91 5.68 1.33 -7.82
N LEU A 92 6.04 0.47 -8.77
CA LEU A 92 7.39 0.45 -9.34
C LEU A 92 7.80 1.86 -9.75
N GLU A 93 9.04 2.23 -9.48
CA GLU A 93 9.54 3.60 -9.71
C GLU A 93 9.33 4.05 -11.16
N GLU A 94 9.67 3.19 -12.12
CA GLU A 94 9.51 3.44 -13.56
C GLU A 94 8.05 3.53 -14.04
N GLU A 95 7.10 3.08 -13.21
CA GLU A 95 5.67 3.04 -13.55
C GLU A 95 4.85 4.12 -12.82
N ARG A 96 5.49 4.99 -12.08
CA ARG A 96 4.81 6.07 -11.34
C ARG A 96 4.24 7.15 -12.27
N GLY A 97 3.25 7.90 -11.75
CA GLY A 97 2.60 8.98 -12.50
C GLY A 97 1.52 8.53 -13.49
N LYS A 98 1.18 7.24 -13.50
CA LYS A 98 0.16 6.64 -14.38
C LYS A 98 -1.16 6.32 -13.67
N ALA A 99 -1.32 6.76 -12.43
CA ALA A 99 -2.49 6.55 -11.57
C ALA A 99 -2.76 5.07 -11.18
N TYR A 100 -1.80 4.18 -11.29
CA TYR A 100 -1.98 2.77 -10.93
C TYR A 100 -2.34 2.57 -9.46
N ALA A 101 -1.62 3.22 -8.54
CA ALA A 101 -1.90 3.11 -7.11
C ALA A 101 -3.30 3.62 -6.75
N ALA A 102 -3.73 4.75 -7.30
CA ALA A 102 -5.05 5.31 -7.05
C ALA A 102 -6.17 4.38 -7.55
N ASN A 103 -6.01 3.76 -8.71
CA ASN A 103 -6.96 2.79 -9.24
C ASN A 103 -6.98 1.49 -8.43
N LEU A 104 -5.81 0.97 -8.04
CA LEU A 104 -5.73 -0.22 -7.20
C LEU A 104 -6.39 0.00 -5.84
N VAL A 105 -6.12 1.12 -5.18
CA VAL A 105 -6.75 1.47 -3.90
C VAL A 105 -8.25 1.66 -4.06
N HIS A 106 -8.70 2.31 -5.14
CA HIS A 106 -10.12 2.48 -5.44
C HIS A 106 -10.83 1.12 -5.57
N ASP A 107 -10.33 0.24 -6.41
CA ASP A 107 -10.96 -1.06 -6.66
C ASP A 107 -10.92 -1.97 -5.43
N LEU A 108 -9.82 -1.94 -4.67
CA LEU A 108 -9.71 -2.66 -3.40
C LEU A 108 -10.69 -2.11 -2.37
N THR A 109 -10.85 -0.80 -2.29
CA THR A 109 -11.83 -0.14 -1.40
C THR A 109 -13.25 -0.57 -1.74
N GLU A 110 -13.64 -0.56 -3.00
CA GLU A 110 -14.96 -1.03 -3.46
C GLU A 110 -15.20 -2.50 -3.08
N LYS A 111 -14.19 -3.35 -3.29
CA LYS A 111 -14.26 -4.76 -2.90
C LYS A 111 -14.51 -4.91 -1.39
N LEU A 112 -13.75 -4.20 -0.56
CA LEU A 112 -13.87 -4.27 0.90
C LEU A 112 -15.22 -3.75 1.40
N LEU A 113 -15.71 -2.66 0.83
CA LEU A 113 -17.06 -2.14 1.12
C LEU A 113 -18.15 -3.16 0.77
N ASN A 114 -18.04 -3.82 -0.37
CA ASN A 114 -18.99 -4.86 -0.80
C ASN A 114 -18.95 -6.09 0.13
N GLU A 115 -17.86 -6.32 0.83
CA GLU A 115 -17.73 -7.36 1.86
C GLU A 115 -18.22 -6.89 3.24
N GLY A 116 -18.75 -5.69 3.36
CA GLY A 116 -19.26 -5.11 4.62
C GLY A 116 -18.18 -4.57 5.55
N LEU A 117 -16.96 -4.40 5.06
CA LEU A 117 -15.85 -3.85 5.83
C LEU A 117 -15.76 -2.33 5.66
N GLN A 118 -15.23 -1.67 6.68
CA GLN A 118 -14.93 -0.24 6.64
C GLN A 118 -13.47 -0.02 6.24
N PRO A 119 -13.18 0.43 5.01
CA PRO A 119 -11.80 0.68 4.59
C PRO A 119 -11.19 1.87 5.32
N LEU A 120 -9.94 1.72 5.69
CA LEU A 120 -9.10 2.72 6.36
C LEU A 120 -7.73 2.74 5.68
N LEU A 121 -7.16 3.93 5.54
CA LEU A 121 -5.84 4.11 4.93
C LEU A 121 -5.04 5.13 5.75
N TYR A 122 -3.78 4.81 6.02
CA TYR A 122 -2.81 5.76 6.56
C TYR A 122 -1.86 6.21 5.45
N THR A 123 -1.51 7.48 5.44
CA THR A 123 -0.53 8.04 4.52
C THR A 123 0.35 9.05 5.24
N ASP A 124 1.56 9.28 4.72
CA ASP A 124 2.47 10.26 5.30
C ASP A 124 2.01 11.68 4.95
N TYR A 125 1.86 12.51 5.98
CA TYR A 125 1.51 13.91 5.84
C TYR A 125 2.45 14.68 4.89
N ASN A 126 3.71 14.28 4.84
CA ASN A 126 4.73 14.93 4.03
C ASN A 126 4.69 14.57 2.53
N TYR A 127 3.78 13.69 2.12
CA TYR A 127 3.61 13.30 0.71
C TYR A 127 2.27 13.78 0.12
N PRO A 128 2.14 15.07 -0.25
CA PRO A 128 0.89 15.65 -0.74
C PRO A 128 0.31 14.96 -1.97
N ALA A 129 1.16 14.41 -2.83
CA ALA A 129 0.72 13.72 -4.04
C ALA A 129 -0.06 12.43 -3.72
N SER A 130 0.41 11.64 -2.74
CA SER A 130 -0.29 10.45 -2.26
C SER A 130 -1.60 10.82 -1.57
N ASN A 131 -1.58 11.85 -0.71
CA ASN A 131 -2.76 12.35 -0.01
C ASN A 131 -3.85 12.77 -0.99
N LYS A 132 -3.50 13.54 -2.02
CA LYS A 132 -4.42 13.95 -3.07
C LYS A 132 -4.98 12.76 -3.86
N ALA A 133 -4.16 11.77 -4.16
CA ALA A 133 -4.61 10.57 -4.87
C ALA A 133 -5.67 9.81 -4.08
N TYR A 134 -5.51 9.68 -2.78
CA TYR A 134 -6.47 8.96 -1.92
C TYR A 134 -7.75 9.75 -1.68
N ILE A 135 -7.67 11.06 -1.52
CA ILE A 135 -8.87 11.94 -1.49
C ILE A 135 -9.65 11.81 -2.80
N ASN A 136 -8.97 11.80 -3.95
CA ASN A 136 -9.61 11.58 -5.25
C ASN A 136 -10.24 10.19 -5.37
N ALA A 137 -9.69 9.18 -4.69
CA ALA A 137 -10.26 7.84 -4.60
C ALA A 137 -11.50 7.75 -3.69
N GLY A 138 -11.88 8.85 -3.03
CA GLY A 138 -13.09 8.94 -2.20
C GLY A 138 -12.85 8.83 -0.71
N TYR A 139 -11.59 8.86 -0.26
CA TYR A 139 -11.26 8.91 1.16
C TYR A 139 -11.47 10.30 1.75
N GLU A 140 -11.88 10.33 3.00
CA GLU A 140 -12.00 11.56 3.78
C GLU A 140 -10.89 11.61 4.82
N ASP A 141 -10.30 12.79 4.98
CA ASP A 141 -9.32 13.05 6.04
C ASP A 141 -10.03 13.03 7.41
N LYS A 142 -9.60 12.17 8.31
CA LYS A 142 -10.14 12.04 9.69
C LYS A 142 -9.19 12.56 10.76
N GLY A 143 -8.01 13.04 10.38
CA GLY A 143 -7.06 13.62 11.30
C GLY A 143 -5.65 13.08 11.17
N ILE A 144 -4.77 13.56 12.02
CA ILE A 144 -3.34 13.23 12.04
C ILE A 144 -3.06 12.35 13.25
N LEU A 145 -2.45 11.17 13.00
CA LEU A 145 -1.86 10.34 14.04
C LEU A 145 -0.38 10.68 14.19
N VAL A 146 0.05 10.86 15.43
CA VAL A 146 1.45 11.08 15.76
C VAL A 146 1.99 9.85 16.45
N ASN A 147 2.94 9.17 15.85
CA ASN A 147 3.62 8.03 16.42
C ASN A 147 4.80 8.51 17.28
N PHE A 148 4.81 8.14 18.55
CA PHE A 148 5.92 8.38 19.45
C PHE A 148 6.72 7.09 19.62
N SER A 149 7.99 7.09 19.20
CA SER A 149 8.91 6.02 19.55
C SER A 149 9.82 6.50 20.68
N CYS A 150 9.79 5.81 21.83
CA CYS A 150 10.75 6.02 22.91
C CYS A 150 11.99 5.14 22.66
N SER A 151 13.02 5.68 22.05
CA SER A 151 14.37 5.15 22.18
C SER A 151 15.13 6.00 23.20
N ARG A 152 16.06 5.39 23.96
CA ARG A 152 16.92 6.14 24.88
C ARG A 152 17.83 7.16 24.18
N GLU A 153 17.84 7.15 22.83
CA GLU A 153 18.59 8.08 22.00
C GLU A 153 17.68 8.64 20.89
N LYS A 154 17.24 9.89 21.10
CA LYS A 154 16.51 10.79 20.18
C LYS A 154 15.04 10.45 19.87
N LYS A 155 14.16 11.31 20.36
CA LYS A 155 12.75 11.40 19.96
C LYS A 155 12.66 11.80 18.49
N LYS A 156 12.15 10.89 17.64
CA LYS A 156 11.58 11.25 16.35
C LYS A 156 10.06 11.13 16.43
N SER A 157 9.37 12.20 16.13
CA SER A 157 7.93 12.17 15.89
C SER A 157 7.68 11.97 14.40
N GLU A 158 6.98 10.90 14.04
CA GLU A 158 6.45 10.71 12.70
C GLU A 158 4.97 11.03 12.73
N ALA A 159 4.51 11.91 11.85
CA ALA A 159 3.10 12.24 11.69
C ALA A 159 2.53 11.45 10.51
N GLU A 160 1.45 10.70 10.76
CA GLU A 160 0.71 9.98 9.73
C GLU A 160 -0.70 10.59 9.61
N ILE A 161 -1.19 10.75 8.37
CA ILE A 161 -2.57 11.14 8.10
C ILE A 161 -3.43 9.88 7.98
N VAL A 162 -4.58 9.91 8.67
CA VAL A 162 -5.65 8.92 8.54
C VAL A 162 -6.64 9.43 7.51
N LEU A 163 -6.73 8.76 6.39
CA LEU A 163 -7.67 9.10 5.32
C LEU A 163 -8.90 8.18 5.33
#